data_8141cfa8006fcf280692c6c9c17bc27c
#
_entry.id   8141cfa8006fcf280692c6c9c17bc27c
#
_cell.length_a   1.000
_cell.length_b   1.000
_cell.length_c   1.000
_cell.angle_alpha   90.00
_cell.angle_beta   90.00
_cell.angle_gamma   90.00
#
_symmetry.space_group_name_H-M   'P 1'
#
loop_
_entity.id
_entity.type
_entity.pdbx_description
1 polymer ?
#
loop_
_entity_poly.entity_id
_entity_poly.type
_entity_poly.pdbx_seq_one_letter_code
_entity_poly.pdbx_strand_id
1 'polypeptide(L)'
;MKKIWLIVLAVTGLLILTVAGFVVRDGATVTPVGEGTITLEAGTFEAFPLPQFAAKHISEDYKSYFVEVEPGIKVHVLEVGSGFPVFVQHGNPTSGFLYRKVAEELPKDRVRLIMPTMVGLGFSSKVPASSHTVANHMRWINTVLNQLQLSELVYSGQDWGGPVGMGALSLSPGLIKGAVMLNTGFGAPTRAANLSIPHAVVKIPLLGELLLEVFFPIFDGMGRLQGDPDQYTADVAELYGKPVVDSGNAKAPLAMMRMVPDGPDHPSSPAMRAVANYVESLDIPAEIVWGMRDPILALGLPGMKRFFPDAPVTETQGGHFLQEEVPAEIAVALLRVVDQVQASRGDSQ
;
A
#
# COMPACT_ATOMS: atom_id res chain seq x y z
N MET A 1 33.00 -6.49 -46.10
CA MET A 1 31.72 -6.94 -45.52
C MET A 1 31.89 -7.53 -44.10
N LYS A 2 32.73 -8.55 -43.83
CA LYS A 2 32.89 -9.14 -42.48
C LYS A 2 33.25 -8.12 -41.37
N LYS A 3 34.15 -7.15 -41.62
CA LYS A 3 34.49 -6.10 -40.63
C LYS A 3 33.34 -5.17 -40.28
N ILE A 4 32.50 -4.83 -41.27
CA ILE A 4 31.32 -3.98 -41.03
C ILE A 4 30.30 -4.74 -40.15
N TRP A 5 30.04 -6.03 -40.43
CA TRP A 5 29.17 -6.84 -39.60
C TRP A 5 29.67 -6.99 -38.15
N LEU A 6 30.97 -7.15 -37.95
CA LEU A 6 31.56 -7.21 -36.62
C LEU A 6 31.40 -5.87 -35.84
N ILE A 7 31.55 -4.74 -36.53
CA ILE A 7 31.33 -3.41 -35.93
C ILE A 7 29.84 -3.24 -35.55
N VAL A 8 28.93 -3.59 -36.47
CA VAL A 8 27.50 -3.51 -36.21
C VAL A 8 27.12 -4.38 -34.99
N LEU A 9 27.59 -5.62 -34.93
CA LEU A 9 27.34 -6.51 -33.80
C LEU A 9 27.92 -5.96 -32.50
N ALA A 10 29.12 -5.39 -32.52
CA ALA A 10 29.74 -4.80 -31.33
C ALA A 10 28.96 -3.56 -30.85
N VAL A 11 28.55 -2.67 -31.75
CA VAL A 11 27.75 -1.47 -31.44
C VAL A 11 26.38 -1.88 -30.91
N THR A 12 25.72 -2.85 -31.56
CA THR A 12 24.41 -3.36 -31.08
C THR A 12 24.55 -4.03 -29.72
N GLY A 13 25.58 -4.85 -29.50
CA GLY A 13 25.88 -5.46 -28.21
C GLY A 13 26.13 -4.42 -27.12
N LEU A 14 26.92 -3.40 -27.40
CA LEU A 14 27.15 -2.30 -26.46
C LEU A 14 25.89 -1.52 -26.14
N LEU A 15 25.05 -1.24 -27.14
CA LEU A 15 23.78 -0.55 -26.95
C LEU A 15 22.83 -1.38 -26.07
N ILE A 16 22.72 -2.69 -26.33
CA ILE A 16 21.92 -3.59 -25.50
C ILE A 16 22.41 -3.62 -24.07
N LEU A 17 23.73 -3.73 -23.83
CA LEU A 17 24.31 -3.72 -22.50
C LEU A 17 24.09 -2.38 -21.78
N THR A 18 24.19 -1.26 -22.51
CA THR A 18 23.94 0.08 -21.95
C THR A 18 22.47 0.23 -21.54
N VAL A 19 21.54 -0.15 -22.41
CA VAL A 19 20.10 -0.13 -22.13
C VAL A 19 19.76 -1.07 -20.96
N ALA A 20 20.28 -2.29 -20.96
CA ALA A 20 20.10 -3.23 -19.86
C ALA A 20 20.62 -2.68 -18.53
N GLY A 21 21.83 -2.10 -18.53
CA GLY A 21 22.42 -1.47 -17.35
C GLY A 21 21.59 -0.28 -16.82
N PHE A 22 20.99 0.50 -17.72
CA PHE A 22 20.10 1.60 -17.35
C PHE A 22 18.77 1.08 -16.77
N VAL A 23 18.19 0.07 -17.37
CA VAL A 23 16.89 -0.52 -16.97
C VAL A 23 16.98 -1.22 -15.60
N VAL A 24 18.09 -1.95 -15.32
CA VAL A 24 18.29 -2.63 -14.02
C VAL A 24 18.88 -1.73 -12.93
N ARG A 25 19.05 -0.44 -13.20
CA ARG A 25 19.57 0.51 -12.21
C ARG A 25 18.67 0.54 -10.97
N ASP A 26 19.29 0.53 -9.79
CA ASP A 26 18.58 0.47 -8.49
C ASP A 26 17.71 1.71 -8.20
N GLY A 27 17.99 2.84 -8.87
CA GLY A 27 17.34 4.11 -8.64
C GLY A 27 18.03 4.94 -7.57
N ALA A 28 17.71 6.22 -7.50
CA ALA A 28 18.21 7.14 -6.49
C ALA A 28 17.07 7.54 -5.54
N THR A 29 17.43 7.96 -4.32
CA THR A 29 16.44 8.58 -3.43
C THR A 29 15.97 9.90 -4.02
N VAL A 30 14.64 10.10 -4.06
CA VAL A 30 13.99 11.34 -4.43
C VAL A 30 13.08 11.73 -3.27
N THR A 31 13.44 12.82 -2.59
CA THR A 31 12.68 13.33 -1.45
C THR A 31 11.75 14.45 -1.91
N PRO A 32 10.45 14.34 -1.69
CA PRO A 32 9.51 15.40 -2.02
C PRO A 32 9.73 16.60 -1.08
N VAL A 33 9.38 17.77 -1.58
CA VAL A 33 9.43 19.02 -0.81
C VAL A 33 8.02 19.55 -0.67
N GLY A 34 7.61 19.83 0.58
CA GLY A 34 6.35 20.48 0.89
C GLY A 34 6.48 22.01 0.89
N GLU A 35 5.42 22.69 1.25
CA GLU A 35 5.36 24.15 1.34
C GLU A 35 4.68 24.57 2.65
N GLY A 36 5.43 25.22 3.52
CA GLY A 36 4.93 25.63 4.84
C GLY A 36 4.77 24.47 5.81
N THR A 37 3.95 24.70 6.85
CA THR A 37 3.73 23.75 7.94
C THR A 37 2.25 23.62 8.29
N ILE A 38 1.87 22.47 8.82
CA ILE A 38 0.57 22.22 9.43
C ILE A 38 0.75 21.76 10.87
N THR A 39 -0.03 22.34 11.79
CA THR A 39 -0.03 21.92 13.20
C THR A 39 -1.20 21.01 13.48
N LEU A 40 -0.90 19.81 13.98
CA LEU A 40 -1.84 18.79 14.44
C LEU A 40 -1.67 18.61 15.96
N GLU A 41 -2.53 17.81 16.58
CA GLU A 41 -2.38 17.47 18.02
C GLU A 41 -1.02 16.86 18.35
N ALA A 42 -0.49 16.04 17.45
CA ALA A 42 0.80 15.34 17.59
C ALA A 42 2.02 16.26 17.40
N GLY A 43 1.85 17.47 16.86
CA GLY A 43 2.96 18.39 16.58
C GLY A 43 2.83 19.09 15.23
N THR A 44 3.94 19.67 14.78
CA THR A 44 4.01 20.41 13.52
C THR A 44 4.71 19.59 12.45
N PHE A 45 4.09 19.48 11.29
CA PHE A 45 4.55 18.71 10.14
C PHE A 45 4.72 19.63 8.91
N GLU A 46 5.52 19.19 7.95
CA GLU A 46 5.67 19.87 6.66
C GLU A 46 4.39 19.69 5.85
N ALA A 47 3.73 20.78 5.48
CA ALA A 47 2.51 20.76 4.68
C ALA A 47 2.85 20.41 3.21
N PHE A 48 1.93 19.75 2.54
CA PHE A 48 2.06 19.44 1.11
C PHE A 48 0.80 19.88 0.35
N PRO A 49 0.79 21.08 -0.23
CA PRO A 49 -0.27 21.51 -1.12
C PRO A 49 -0.37 20.55 -2.31
N LEU A 50 -1.51 19.89 -2.46
CA LEU A 50 -1.71 18.92 -3.52
C LEU A 50 -1.76 19.61 -4.88
N PRO A 51 -1.10 19.04 -5.91
CA PRO A 51 -1.25 19.52 -7.27
C PRO A 51 -2.71 19.30 -7.75
N GLN A 52 -3.17 20.16 -8.65
CA GLN A 52 -4.57 20.22 -9.08
C GLN A 52 -5.12 18.86 -9.55
N PHE A 53 -4.31 18.06 -10.25
CA PHE A 53 -4.74 16.76 -10.75
C PHE A 53 -5.07 15.78 -9.61
N ALA A 54 -4.48 15.94 -8.44
CA ALA A 54 -4.77 15.13 -7.25
C ALA A 54 -5.83 15.78 -6.35
N ALA A 55 -5.75 17.10 -6.16
CA ALA A 55 -6.68 17.85 -5.31
C ALA A 55 -8.14 17.72 -5.77
N LYS A 56 -8.39 17.62 -7.09
CA LYS A 56 -9.74 17.46 -7.67
C LYS A 56 -10.48 16.19 -7.20
N HIS A 57 -9.78 15.23 -6.58
CA HIS A 57 -10.34 13.94 -6.15
C HIS A 57 -10.79 13.91 -4.69
N ILE A 58 -10.55 14.96 -3.93
CA ILE A 58 -10.91 15.06 -2.51
C ILE A 58 -11.46 16.45 -2.19
N SER A 59 -12.16 16.57 -1.07
CA SER A 59 -12.68 17.84 -0.56
C SER A 59 -11.59 18.68 0.13
N GLU A 60 -11.86 19.97 0.34
CA GLU A 60 -10.88 20.94 0.88
C GLU A 60 -10.54 20.72 2.36
N ASP A 61 -11.33 19.93 3.08
CA ASP A 61 -11.12 19.62 4.50
C ASP A 61 -10.05 18.55 4.77
N TYR A 62 -9.49 17.96 3.70
CA TYR A 62 -8.36 17.04 3.84
C TYR A 62 -7.08 17.79 4.23
N LYS A 63 -6.39 17.25 5.19
CA LYS A 63 -5.03 17.63 5.53
C LYS A 63 -4.06 16.78 4.71
N SER A 64 -3.06 17.42 4.12
CA SER A 64 -2.02 16.77 3.31
C SER A 64 -0.66 17.24 3.81
N TYR A 65 0.17 16.29 4.28
CA TYR A 65 1.44 16.60 4.92
C TYR A 65 2.44 15.45 4.82
N PHE A 66 3.70 15.73 5.15
CA PHE A 66 4.76 14.75 5.24
C PHE A 66 5.13 14.42 6.69
N VAL A 67 5.39 13.13 6.91
CA VAL A 67 6.07 12.61 8.11
C VAL A 67 7.45 12.12 7.68
N GLU A 68 8.52 12.71 8.20
CA GLU A 68 9.87 12.23 7.94
C GLU A 68 10.13 10.97 8.78
N VAL A 69 10.36 9.83 8.12
CA VAL A 69 10.49 8.52 8.77
C VAL A 69 11.93 8.06 8.93
N GLU A 70 12.83 8.59 8.11
CA GLU A 70 14.29 8.52 8.19
C GLU A 70 14.86 9.80 7.57
N PRO A 71 16.09 10.19 7.82
CA PRO A 71 16.69 11.36 7.20
C PRO A 71 16.55 11.33 5.67
N GLY A 72 15.80 12.29 5.11
CA GLY A 72 15.54 12.39 3.67
C GLY A 72 14.48 11.41 3.14
N ILE A 73 13.82 10.62 3.98
CA ILE A 73 12.71 9.75 3.59
C ILE A 73 11.43 10.22 4.26
N LYS A 74 10.48 10.68 3.47
CA LYS A 74 9.19 11.21 3.91
C LYS A 74 8.03 10.35 3.43
N VAL A 75 7.08 10.11 4.31
CA VAL A 75 5.79 9.48 4.02
C VAL A 75 4.75 10.59 3.86
N HIS A 76 4.07 10.62 2.73
CA HIS A 76 2.92 11.49 2.52
C HIS A 76 1.71 10.91 3.25
N VAL A 77 1.00 11.75 3.98
CA VAL A 77 -0.21 11.40 4.72
C VAL A 77 -1.35 12.30 4.29
N LEU A 78 -2.47 11.69 3.95
CA LEU A 78 -3.77 12.35 3.87
C LEU A 78 -4.53 12.07 5.16
N GLU A 79 -5.24 13.07 5.66
CA GLU A 79 -6.05 12.93 6.87
C GLU A 79 -7.34 13.74 6.73
N VAL A 80 -8.47 13.18 7.18
CA VAL A 80 -9.76 13.86 7.19
C VAL A 80 -10.59 13.41 8.40
N GLY A 81 -11.41 14.32 8.91
CA GLY A 81 -12.25 14.09 10.10
C GLY A 81 -11.53 14.34 11.43
N SER A 82 -12.26 14.16 12.54
CA SER A 82 -11.80 14.53 13.88
C SER A 82 -12.20 13.54 14.99
N GLY A 83 -12.87 12.44 14.65
CA GLY A 83 -13.36 11.46 15.61
C GLY A 83 -12.31 10.40 16.00
N PHE A 84 -12.78 9.16 16.21
CA PHE A 84 -11.93 8.02 16.57
C PHE A 84 -10.88 7.73 15.49
N PRO A 85 -9.60 7.52 15.83
CA PRO A 85 -8.57 7.26 14.84
C PRO A 85 -8.79 5.94 14.09
N VAL A 86 -8.90 6.04 12.78
CA VAL A 86 -8.91 4.90 11.86
C VAL A 86 -7.70 5.05 10.93
N PHE A 87 -6.76 4.13 11.02
CA PHE A 87 -5.55 4.13 10.23
C PHE A 87 -5.67 3.10 9.11
N VAL A 88 -5.59 3.56 7.87
CA VAL A 88 -5.80 2.71 6.70
C VAL A 88 -4.58 2.65 5.82
N GLN A 89 -4.21 1.44 5.37
CA GLN A 89 -3.03 1.24 4.57
C GLN A 89 -3.37 0.60 3.22
N HIS A 90 -3.03 1.31 2.16
CA HIS A 90 -3.13 0.82 0.78
C HIS A 90 -2.04 -0.20 0.44
N GLY A 91 -2.20 -0.86 -0.71
CA GLY A 91 -1.22 -1.76 -1.28
C GLY A 91 -0.51 -1.23 -2.53
N ASN A 92 0.16 -2.12 -3.23
CA ASN A 92 0.90 -1.83 -4.46
C ASN A 92 -0.04 -1.82 -5.68
N PRO A 93 0.04 -0.85 -6.61
CA PRO A 93 0.90 0.32 -6.63
C PRO A 93 0.15 1.64 -6.33
N THR A 94 -0.87 1.60 -5.49
CA THR A 94 -1.75 2.75 -5.20
C THR A 94 -1.12 3.74 -4.21
N SER A 95 -1.93 4.55 -3.54
CA SER A 95 -1.52 5.53 -2.52
C SER A 95 -2.62 5.71 -1.49
N GLY A 96 -2.42 6.56 -0.49
CA GLY A 96 -3.46 6.91 0.50
C GLY A 96 -4.78 7.35 -0.13
N PHE A 97 -4.75 7.89 -1.34
CA PHE A 97 -5.96 8.26 -2.09
C PHE A 97 -6.89 7.08 -2.38
N LEU A 98 -6.44 5.83 -2.25
CA LEU A 98 -7.27 4.66 -2.45
C LEU A 98 -8.50 4.66 -1.53
N TYR A 99 -8.37 5.21 -0.34
CA TYR A 99 -9.45 5.27 0.64
C TYR A 99 -10.29 6.55 0.56
N ARG A 100 -10.09 7.44 -0.42
CA ARG A 100 -10.83 8.73 -0.52
C ARG A 100 -12.35 8.55 -0.61
N LYS A 101 -12.82 7.58 -1.41
CA LYS A 101 -14.26 7.29 -1.53
C LYS A 101 -14.81 6.70 -0.21
N VAL A 102 -14.04 5.87 0.48
CA VAL A 102 -14.41 5.35 1.81
C VAL A 102 -14.50 6.49 2.83
N ALA A 103 -13.59 7.47 2.76
CA ALA A 103 -13.60 8.64 3.64
C ALA A 103 -14.86 9.51 3.47
N GLU A 104 -15.41 9.57 2.25
CA GLU A 104 -16.64 10.32 1.97
C GLU A 104 -17.91 9.64 2.52
N GLU A 105 -17.87 8.32 2.69
CA GLU A 105 -18.95 7.54 3.31
C GLU A 105 -18.90 7.55 4.84
N LEU A 106 -17.81 8.05 5.44
CA LEU A 106 -17.62 8.08 6.89
C LEU A 106 -18.05 9.42 7.49
N PRO A 107 -18.76 9.42 8.65
CA PRO A 107 -19.06 10.66 9.37
C PRO A 107 -17.79 11.26 9.96
N LYS A 108 -17.42 12.45 9.47
CA LYS A 108 -16.15 13.12 9.76
C LYS A 108 -16.01 13.62 11.21
N ASP A 109 -17.10 13.72 11.93
CA ASP A 109 -17.15 14.03 13.38
C ASP A 109 -16.95 12.77 14.25
N ARG A 110 -17.17 11.58 13.71
CA ARG A 110 -17.02 10.29 14.42
C ARG A 110 -15.71 9.57 14.12
N VAL A 111 -15.14 9.79 12.94
CA VAL A 111 -13.94 9.11 12.45
C VAL A 111 -12.90 10.13 12.01
N ARG A 112 -11.67 9.96 12.48
CA ARG A 112 -10.47 10.58 11.95
C ARG A 112 -9.75 9.56 11.08
N LEU A 113 -9.91 9.66 9.77
CA LEU A 113 -9.29 8.74 8.83
C LEU A 113 -7.88 9.19 8.46
N ILE A 114 -6.88 8.35 8.69
CA ILE A 114 -5.45 8.60 8.47
C ILE A 114 -4.97 7.63 7.38
N MET A 115 -4.52 8.18 6.28
CA MET A 115 -4.23 7.49 5.02
C MET A 115 -2.77 7.73 4.58
N PRO A 116 -1.78 7.09 5.19
CA PRO A 116 -0.39 7.23 4.75
C PRO A 116 -0.16 6.53 3.41
N THR A 117 0.76 7.07 2.64
CA THR A 117 1.24 6.50 1.38
C THR A 117 2.57 5.79 1.61
N MET A 118 2.70 4.52 1.22
CA MET A 118 3.96 3.78 1.34
C MET A 118 5.10 4.49 0.61
N VAL A 119 6.31 4.44 1.20
CA VAL A 119 7.54 4.89 0.53
C VAL A 119 7.68 4.22 -0.85
N GLY A 120 8.02 5.02 -1.84
CA GLY A 120 8.11 4.60 -3.24
C GLY A 120 6.86 4.89 -4.07
N LEU A 121 5.69 5.09 -3.45
CA LEU A 121 4.42 5.29 -4.12
C LEU A 121 3.86 6.71 -3.90
N GLY A 122 2.84 7.07 -4.67
CA GLY A 122 2.19 8.37 -4.61
C GLY A 122 3.18 9.54 -4.42
N PHE A 123 2.91 10.43 -3.48
CA PHE A 123 3.77 11.58 -3.16
C PHE A 123 4.84 11.30 -2.10
N SER A 124 4.93 10.08 -1.54
CA SER A 124 6.01 9.71 -0.63
C SER A 124 7.38 9.68 -1.32
N SER A 125 8.46 9.79 -0.55
CA SER A 125 9.82 9.65 -1.07
C SER A 125 9.97 8.39 -1.91
N LYS A 126 10.77 8.50 -2.98
CA LYS A 126 11.21 7.34 -3.75
C LYS A 126 12.58 6.93 -3.24
N VAL A 127 12.82 5.63 -3.21
CA VAL A 127 14.08 5.04 -2.72
C VAL A 127 14.59 4.02 -3.74
N PRO A 128 15.86 3.59 -3.65
CA PRO A 128 16.37 2.50 -4.46
C PRO A 128 15.52 1.24 -4.36
N ALA A 129 15.44 0.46 -5.44
CA ALA A 129 14.67 -0.79 -5.49
C ALA A 129 15.08 -1.77 -4.37
N SER A 130 16.37 -1.83 -4.05
CA SER A 130 16.94 -2.67 -2.97
C SER A 130 16.46 -2.28 -1.56
N SER A 131 15.98 -1.05 -1.38
CA SER A 131 15.42 -0.57 -0.10
C SER A 131 14.01 -1.08 0.18
N HIS A 132 13.30 -1.56 -0.84
CA HIS A 132 11.95 -2.09 -0.67
C HIS A 132 11.99 -3.50 -0.08
N THR A 133 11.91 -3.57 1.24
CA THR A 133 11.76 -4.81 2.00
C THR A 133 10.55 -4.70 2.93
N VAL A 134 9.92 -5.83 3.26
CA VAL A 134 8.80 -5.86 4.21
C VAL A 134 9.21 -5.18 5.53
N ALA A 135 10.40 -5.49 6.05
CA ALA A 135 10.90 -4.92 7.30
C ALA A 135 11.07 -3.38 7.24
N ASN A 136 11.57 -2.84 6.12
CA ASN A 136 11.72 -1.39 5.97
C ASN A 136 10.35 -0.71 5.92
N HIS A 137 9.41 -1.23 5.13
CA HIS A 137 8.05 -0.69 5.06
C HIS A 137 7.35 -0.73 6.42
N MET A 138 7.46 -1.84 7.17
CA MET A 138 6.94 -1.94 8.53
C MET A 138 7.52 -0.84 9.44
N ARG A 139 8.84 -0.64 9.40
CA ARG A 139 9.53 0.37 10.20
C ARG A 139 9.10 1.79 9.85
N TRP A 140 9.01 2.12 8.56
CA TRP A 140 8.57 3.45 8.11
C TRP A 140 7.14 3.76 8.54
N ILE A 141 6.21 2.82 8.38
CA ILE A 141 4.83 3.01 8.83
C ILE A 141 4.73 3.06 10.37
N ASN A 142 5.53 2.26 11.10
CA ASN A 142 5.62 2.37 12.55
C ASN A 142 6.12 3.75 13.00
N THR A 143 7.08 4.33 12.30
CA THR A 143 7.55 5.70 12.59
C THR A 143 6.44 6.72 12.38
N VAL A 144 5.59 6.57 11.34
CA VAL A 144 4.40 7.42 11.15
C VAL A 144 3.46 7.30 12.36
N LEU A 145 3.12 6.08 12.78
CA LEU A 145 2.24 5.83 13.93
C LEU A 145 2.76 6.53 15.20
N ASN A 146 4.07 6.39 15.47
CA ASN A 146 4.70 6.97 16.64
C ASN A 146 4.75 8.51 16.60
N GLN A 147 5.05 9.11 15.45
CA GLN A 147 5.08 10.57 15.30
C GLN A 147 3.69 11.20 15.36
N LEU A 148 2.64 10.47 14.95
CA LEU A 148 1.26 10.91 15.12
C LEU A 148 0.74 10.74 16.54
N GLN A 149 1.53 10.16 17.46
CA GLN A 149 1.24 10.00 18.91
C GLN A 149 -0.14 9.37 19.16
N LEU A 150 -0.54 8.43 18.31
CA LEU A 150 -1.81 7.73 18.48
C LEU A 150 -1.74 6.80 19.71
N SER A 151 -2.73 6.88 20.59
CA SER A 151 -2.85 5.98 21.76
C SER A 151 -3.62 4.70 21.45
N GLU A 152 -4.42 4.74 20.41
CA GLU A 152 -5.26 3.63 19.95
C GLU A 152 -5.81 3.93 18.56
N LEU A 153 -6.19 2.88 17.84
CA LEU A 153 -6.80 2.99 16.52
C LEU A 153 -7.58 1.73 16.12
N VAL A 154 -8.48 1.89 15.16
CA VAL A 154 -8.96 0.80 14.30
C VAL A 154 -8.10 0.80 13.04
N TYR A 155 -7.72 -0.38 12.60
CA TYR A 155 -6.86 -0.57 11.43
C TYR A 155 -7.62 -1.15 10.23
N SER A 156 -7.30 -0.70 9.02
CA SER A 156 -7.70 -1.40 7.78
C SER A 156 -6.54 -1.50 6.80
N GLY A 157 -6.38 -2.65 6.17
CA GLY A 157 -5.32 -2.88 5.19
C GLY A 157 -5.77 -3.72 4.00
N GLN A 158 -5.26 -3.37 2.82
CA GLN A 158 -5.49 -4.05 1.56
C GLN A 158 -4.16 -4.39 0.89
N ASP A 159 -4.05 -5.56 0.22
CA ASP A 159 -2.83 -6.02 -0.46
C ASP A 159 -1.62 -5.93 0.48
N TRP A 160 -0.51 -5.29 0.08
CA TRP A 160 0.64 -5.05 0.96
C TRP A 160 0.32 -4.21 2.22
N GLY A 161 -0.77 -3.44 2.19
CA GLY A 161 -1.24 -2.75 3.38
C GLY A 161 -1.47 -3.70 4.55
N GLY A 162 -2.06 -4.88 4.32
CA GLY A 162 -2.25 -5.86 5.38
C GLY A 162 -0.96 -6.20 6.14
N PRO A 163 0.03 -6.85 5.52
CA PRO A 163 1.24 -7.26 6.20
C PRO A 163 2.12 -6.09 6.66
N VAL A 164 2.21 -5.00 5.88
CA VAL A 164 3.03 -3.85 6.25
C VAL A 164 2.45 -3.12 7.47
N GLY A 165 1.15 -2.85 7.48
CA GLY A 165 0.54 -2.13 8.60
C GLY A 165 0.41 -2.98 9.85
N MET A 166 -0.03 -4.25 9.75
CA MET A 166 -0.03 -5.16 10.91
C MET A 166 1.39 -5.39 11.45
N GLY A 167 2.38 -5.46 10.55
CA GLY A 167 3.78 -5.52 10.95
C GLY A 167 4.25 -4.25 11.65
N ALA A 168 3.84 -3.07 11.19
CA ALA A 168 4.12 -1.81 11.88
C ALA A 168 3.48 -1.77 13.27
N LEU A 169 2.24 -2.22 13.39
CA LEU A 169 1.52 -2.31 14.67
C LEU A 169 2.14 -3.33 15.62
N SER A 170 2.75 -4.40 15.13
CA SER A 170 3.49 -5.36 15.97
C SER A 170 4.70 -4.73 16.67
N LEU A 171 5.25 -3.63 16.13
CA LEU A 171 6.33 -2.86 16.75
C LEU A 171 5.81 -1.84 17.80
N SER A 172 4.49 -1.62 17.85
CA SER A 172 3.82 -0.78 18.85
C SER A 172 2.61 -1.52 19.43
N PRO A 173 2.86 -2.58 20.22
CA PRO A 173 1.80 -3.46 20.72
C PRO A 173 0.81 -2.69 21.59
N GLY A 174 -0.46 -3.03 21.49
CA GLY A 174 -1.56 -2.42 22.26
C GLY A 174 -2.19 -1.19 21.60
N LEU A 175 -1.61 -0.68 20.51
CA LEU A 175 -2.17 0.45 19.76
C LEU A 175 -3.44 0.07 18.98
N ILE A 176 -3.46 -1.09 18.35
CA ILE A 176 -4.63 -1.60 17.61
C ILE A 176 -5.72 -2.07 18.58
N LYS A 177 -6.97 -1.61 18.35
CA LYS A 177 -8.16 -1.97 19.13
C LYS A 177 -9.22 -2.67 18.29
N GLY A 178 -9.13 -2.61 16.97
CA GLY A 178 -10.04 -3.29 16.07
C GLY A 178 -9.46 -3.32 14.66
N ALA A 179 -9.98 -4.21 13.79
CA ALA A 179 -9.48 -4.35 12.43
C ALA A 179 -10.59 -4.58 11.40
N VAL A 180 -10.44 -3.98 10.21
CA VAL A 180 -11.22 -4.33 9.02
C VAL A 180 -10.26 -4.78 7.95
N MET A 181 -10.29 -6.07 7.60
CA MET A 181 -9.38 -6.63 6.61
C MET A 181 -10.03 -6.70 5.23
N LEU A 182 -9.33 -6.14 4.28
CA LEU A 182 -9.71 -6.18 2.87
C LEU A 182 -8.85 -7.25 2.15
N ASN A 183 -9.03 -7.42 0.84
CA ASN A 183 -8.22 -8.38 0.06
C ASN A 183 -6.72 -8.27 0.36
N THR A 184 -6.23 -9.12 1.23
CA THR A 184 -4.84 -9.16 1.72
C THR A 184 -4.49 -10.55 2.25
N GLY A 185 -3.25 -10.77 2.69
CA GLY A 185 -2.82 -12.03 3.27
C GLY A 185 -1.63 -11.88 4.20
N PHE A 186 -1.50 -12.81 5.13
CA PHE A 186 -0.41 -12.88 6.11
C PHE A 186 0.38 -14.18 5.97
N GLY A 187 1.61 -14.16 6.46
CA GLY A 187 2.47 -15.33 6.50
C GLY A 187 3.29 -15.55 5.23
N ALA A 188 4.02 -16.64 5.23
CA ALA A 188 4.87 -17.05 4.12
C ALA A 188 4.69 -18.54 3.86
N PRO A 189 4.91 -19.00 2.62
CA PRO A 189 4.88 -20.42 2.29
C PRO A 189 5.89 -21.21 3.13
N THR A 190 5.47 -22.40 3.62
CA THR A 190 6.34 -23.33 4.36
C THR A 190 7.14 -24.25 3.43
N ARG A 191 6.85 -24.24 2.15
CA ARG A 191 7.51 -24.94 1.05
C ARG A 191 7.47 -24.07 -0.21
N ALA A 192 8.24 -24.42 -1.23
CA ALA A 192 8.19 -23.71 -2.51
C ALA A 192 6.74 -23.60 -3.03
N ALA A 193 6.32 -22.38 -3.35
CA ALA A 193 4.99 -22.07 -3.83
C ALA A 193 5.01 -21.72 -5.32
N ASN A 194 4.01 -22.17 -6.05
CA ASN A 194 3.79 -21.72 -7.41
C ASN A 194 3.17 -20.33 -7.36
N LEU A 195 3.93 -19.34 -7.78
CA LEU A 195 3.42 -18.00 -7.98
C LEU A 195 2.52 -17.94 -9.23
N SER A 196 1.63 -16.98 -9.28
CA SER A 196 0.94 -16.66 -10.55
C SER A 196 1.96 -16.27 -11.62
N ILE A 197 1.62 -16.49 -12.89
CA ILE A 197 2.52 -16.21 -14.03
C ILE A 197 3.07 -14.78 -13.96
N PRO A 198 2.27 -13.71 -13.73
CA PRO A 198 2.80 -12.36 -13.59
C PRO A 198 3.88 -12.24 -12.51
N HIS A 199 3.65 -12.79 -11.30
CA HIS A 199 4.62 -12.75 -10.22
C HIS A 199 5.89 -13.57 -10.49
N ALA A 200 5.79 -14.69 -11.22
CA ALA A 200 6.95 -15.48 -11.62
C ALA A 200 7.81 -14.72 -12.64
N VAL A 201 7.17 -14.09 -13.63
CA VAL A 201 7.85 -13.34 -14.70
C VAL A 201 8.57 -12.11 -14.16
N VAL A 202 7.97 -11.33 -13.26
CA VAL A 202 8.60 -10.13 -12.72
C VAL A 202 9.82 -10.43 -11.83
N LYS A 203 9.96 -11.67 -11.35
CA LYS A 203 11.17 -12.12 -10.63
C LYS A 203 12.37 -12.37 -11.53
N ILE A 204 12.17 -12.50 -12.84
CA ILE A 204 13.26 -12.68 -13.81
C ILE A 204 13.95 -11.32 -14.00
N PRO A 205 15.26 -11.20 -13.66
CA PRO A 205 16.00 -9.96 -13.87
C PRO A 205 15.94 -9.50 -15.33
N LEU A 206 15.92 -8.19 -15.54
CA LEU A 206 15.76 -7.51 -16.83
C LEU A 206 14.37 -7.69 -17.45
N LEU A 207 13.77 -8.89 -17.42
CA LEU A 207 12.47 -9.14 -18.02
C LEU A 207 11.36 -8.41 -17.24
N GLY A 208 11.39 -8.44 -15.91
CA GLY A 208 10.44 -7.72 -15.06
C GLY A 208 10.50 -6.21 -15.31
N GLU A 209 11.70 -5.64 -15.36
CA GLU A 209 11.92 -4.22 -15.64
C GLU A 209 11.42 -3.83 -17.04
N LEU A 210 11.79 -4.59 -18.06
CA LEU A 210 11.34 -4.32 -19.43
C LEU A 210 9.81 -4.38 -19.55
N LEU A 211 9.18 -5.35 -18.91
CA LEU A 211 7.73 -5.49 -18.98
C LEU A 211 7.00 -4.38 -18.25
N LEU A 212 7.35 -4.10 -17.00
CA LEU A 212 6.56 -3.20 -16.15
C LEU A 212 7.01 -1.74 -16.16
N GLU A 213 8.29 -1.48 -16.46
CA GLU A 213 8.80 -0.11 -16.49
C GLU A 213 8.87 0.48 -17.90
N VAL A 214 8.90 -0.38 -18.95
CA VAL A 214 9.09 0.08 -20.33
C VAL A 214 7.88 -0.21 -21.22
N PHE A 215 7.42 -1.48 -21.30
CA PHE A 215 6.43 -1.88 -22.29
C PHE A 215 4.99 -1.83 -21.80
N PHE A 216 4.74 -2.12 -20.53
CA PHE A 216 3.40 -2.20 -19.95
C PHE A 216 3.37 -1.45 -18.62
N PRO A 217 3.31 -0.10 -18.64
CA PRO A 217 3.20 0.68 -17.43
C PRO A 217 2.10 0.14 -16.52
N ILE A 218 2.47 -0.22 -15.31
CA ILE A 218 1.57 -0.94 -14.39
C ILE A 218 0.26 -0.17 -14.17
N PHE A 219 0.32 1.15 -14.11
CA PHE A 219 -0.83 2.01 -13.83
C PHE A 219 -1.89 1.96 -14.93
N ASP A 220 -1.52 1.76 -16.19
CA ASP A 220 -2.47 1.67 -17.31
C ASP A 220 -3.23 0.33 -17.32
N GLY A 221 -2.66 -0.69 -16.67
CA GLY A 221 -3.24 -2.04 -16.62
C GLY A 221 -4.17 -2.32 -15.44
N MET A 222 -4.20 -1.45 -14.43
CA MET A 222 -4.88 -1.71 -13.16
C MET A 222 -6.40 -1.87 -13.29
N GLY A 223 -7.05 -1.24 -14.27
CA GLY A 223 -8.47 -1.44 -14.53
C GLY A 223 -8.87 -2.89 -14.78
N ARG A 224 -7.95 -3.72 -15.29
CA ARG A 224 -8.19 -5.16 -15.52
C ARG A 224 -8.25 -5.98 -14.23
N LEU A 225 -7.84 -5.39 -13.11
CA LEU A 225 -7.87 -6.01 -11.78
C LEU A 225 -9.15 -5.68 -11.02
N GLN A 226 -10.01 -4.80 -11.60
CA GLN A 226 -11.27 -4.41 -11.01
C GLN A 226 -12.39 -5.41 -11.36
N GLY A 227 -13.40 -5.47 -10.49
CA GLY A 227 -14.64 -6.19 -10.75
C GLY A 227 -15.49 -5.47 -11.81
N ASP A 228 -15.43 -4.14 -11.80
CA ASP A 228 -15.96 -3.22 -12.80
C ASP A 228 -14.83 -2.33 -13.32
N PRO A 229 -14.25 -2.60 -14.50
CA PRO A 229 -13.15 -1.82 -15.05
C PRO A 229 -13.44 -0.33 -15.24
N ASP A 230 -14.71 0.06 -15.39
CA ASP A 230 -15.12 1.47 -15.59
C ASP A 230 -14.90 2.32 -14.32
N GLN A 231 -14.72 1.69 -13.16
CA GLN A 231 -14.36 2.39 -11.91
C GLN A 231 -12.89 2.86 -11.89
N TYR A 232 -12.03 2.32 -12.76
CA TYR A 232 -10.65 2.75 -12.92
C TYR A 232 -10.50 3.63 -14.16
N THR A 233 -10.86 4.88 -14.03
CA THR A 233 -10.82 5.87 -15.12
C THR A 233 -9.38 6.35 -15.41
N ALA A 234 -9.20 7.06 -16.54
CA ALA A 234 -7.91 7.69 -16.86
C ALA A 234 -7.45 8.69 -15.77
N ASP A 235 -8.39 9.41 -15.14
CA ASP A 235 -8.11 10.31 -14.02
C ASP A 235 -7.60 9.57 -12.79
N VAL A 236 -8.13 8.38 -12.51
CA VAL A 236 -7.65 7.51 -11.42
C VAL A 236 -6.28 6.93 -11.76
N ALA A 237 -6.04 6.56 -13.01
CA ALA A 237 -4.72 6.12 -13.47
C ALA A 237 -3.67 7.25 -13.32
N GLU A 238 -4.03 8.50 -13.69
CA GLU A 238 -3.17 9.67 -13.49
C GLU A 238 -2.87 9.91 -12.00
N LEU A 239 -3.90 9.81 -11.14
CA LEU A 239 -3.78 10.02 -9.69
C LEU A 239 -2.71 9.11 -9.06
N TYR A 240 -2.70 7.83 -9.41
CA TYR A 240 -1.74 6.87 -8.87
C TYR A 240 -0.41 6.88 -9.62
N GLY A 241 -0.43 7.00 -10.94
CA GLY A 241 0.74 6.84 -11.78
C GLY A 241 1.64 8.05 -11.85
N LYS A 242 1.05 9.24 -12.03
CA LYS A 242 1.80 10.47 -12.27
C LYS A 242 2.83 10.81 -11.18
N PRO A 243 2.52 10.74 -9.86
CA PRO A 243 3.51 11.05 -8.84
C PRO A 243 4.71 10.09 -8.81
N VAL A 244 4.52 8.87 -9.30
CA VAL A 244 5.58 7.86 -9.37
C VAL A 244 6.41 8.05 -10.63
N VAL A 245 5.77 8.19 -11.78
CA VAL A 245 6.44 8.32 -13.09
C VAL A 245 7.22 9.63 -13.16
N ASP A 246 6.61 10.76 -12.81
CA ASP A 246 7.23 12.08 -12.88
C ASP A 246 8.40 12.24 -11.89
N SER A 247 8.48 11.40 -10.87
CA SER A 247 9.61 11.42 -9.92
C SER A 247 10.94 10.99 -10.55
N GLY A 248 10.92 10.32 -11.70
CA GLY A 248 12.10 9.72 -12.33
C GLY A 248 12.62 8.46 -11.63
N ASN A 249 11.93 7.98 -10.57
CA ASN A 249 12.24 6.71 -9.91
C ASN A 249 10.94 5.91 -9.69
N ALA A 250 10.53 5.13 -10.68
CA ALA A 250 9.33 4.29 -10.65
C ALA A 250 9.65 2.82 -10.27
N LYS A 251 10.62 2.59 -9.41
CA LYS A 251 11.09 1.24 -9.04
C LYS A 251 10.19 0.50 -8.06
N ALA A 252 9.46 1.23 -7.23
CA ALA A 252 8.68 0.65 -6.14
C ALA A 252 7.64 -0.40 -6.58
N PRO A 253 6.82 -0.19 -7.63
CA PRO A 253 5.82 -1.18 -8.00
C PRO A 253 6.40 -2.55 -8.30
N LEU A 254 7.48 -2.62 -9.09
CA LEU A 254 8.17 -3.87 -9.42
C LEU A 254 8.87 -4.46 -8.19
N ALA A 255 9.55 -3.62 -7.40
CA ALA A 255 10.25 -4.07 -6.18
C ALA A 255 9.25 -4.69 -5.18
N MET A 256 8.09 -4.09 -4.99
CA MET A 256 7.04 -4.63 -4.11
C MET A 256 6.45 -5.95 -4.64
N MET A 257 6.26 -6.11 -5.95
CA MET A 257 5.86 -7.41 -6.50
C MET A 257 6.91 -8.49 -6.22
N ARG A 258 8.21 -8.13 -6.24
CA ARG A 258 9.31 -9.03 -5.91
C ARG A 258 9.39 -9.38 -4.42
N MET A 259 8.77 -8.61 -3.53
CA MET A 259 8.68 -8.95 -2.11
C MET A 259 7.75 -10.14 -1.83
N VAL A 260 6.88 -10.54 -2.76
CA VAL A 260 5.97 -11.70 -2.58
C VAL A 260 6.80 -12.99 -2.38
N PRO A 261 6.67 -13.66 -1.22
CA PRO A 261 7.48 -14.84 -0.93
C PRO A 261 7.02 -16.05 -1.77
N ASP A 262 7.98 -16.73 -2.38
CA ASP A 262 7.78 -17.96 -3.15
C ASP A 262 8.27 -19.23 -2.43
N GLY A 263 8.72 -19.07 -1.20
CA GLY A 263 9.20 -20.18 -0.37
C GLY A 263 9.68 -19.71 1.00
N PRO A 264 10.05 -20.67 1.84
CA PRO A 264 10.50 -20.38 3.22
C PRO A 264 11.78 -19.54 3.29
N ASP A 265 12.64 -19.65 2.29
CA ASP A 265 13.96 -19.00 2.22
C ASP A 265 13.92 -17.62 1.54
N HIS A 266 12.75 -17.18 1.07
CA HIS A 266 12.61 -15.85 0.48
C HIS A 266 12.91 -14.76 1.53
N PRO A 267 13.61 -13.65 1.17
CA PRO A 267 14.00 -12.59 2.12
C PRO A 267 12.84 -12.00 2.92
N SER A 268 11.63 -11.94 2.35
CA SER A 268 10.42 -11.46 3.05
C SER A 268 9.84 -12.47 4.04
N SER A 269 10.18 -13.77 3.93
CA SER A 269 9.48 -14.82 4.68
C SER A 269 9.64 -14.73 6.19
N PRO A 270 10.79 -14.35 6.77
CA PRO A 270 10.89 -14.16 8.21
C PRO A 270 9.95 -13.06 8.74
N ALA A 271 9.92 -11.91 8.08
CA ALA A 271 9.04 -10.79 8.47
C ALA A 271 7.56 -11.17 8.30
N MET A 272 7.20 -11.80 7.19
CA MET A 272 5.83 -12.23 6.93
C MET A 272 5.32 -13.27 7.97
N ARG A 273 6.19 -14.19 8.42
CA ARG A 273 5.85 -15.13 9.52
C ARG A 273 5.68 -14.40 10.85
N ALA A 274 6.53 -13.43 11.16
CA ALA A 274 6.39 -12.63 12.37
C ALA A 274 5.07 -11.85 12.39
N VAL A 275 4.67 -11.28 11.25
CA VAL A 275 3.36 -10.62 11.10
C VAL A 275 2.21 -11.60 11.31
N ALA A 276 2.26 -12.79 10.71
CA ALA A 276 1.22 -13.79 10.89
C ALA A 276 1.06 -14.18 12.37
N ASN A 277 2.16 -14.46 13.07
CA ASN A 277 2.14 -14.78 14.50
C ASN A 277 1.56 -13.64 15.35
N TYR A 278 1.88 -12.39 14.98
CA TYR A 278 1.31 -11.23 15.66
C TYR A 278 -0.21 -11.15 15.45
N VAL A 279 -0.68 -11.29 14.20
CA VAL A 279 -2.12 -11.25 13.90
C VAL A 279 -2.87 -12.39 14.59
N GLU A 280 -2.32 -13.59 14.65
CA GLU A 280 -2.88 -14.73 15.37
C GLU A 280 -2.99 -14.50 16.89
N SER A 281 -2.17 -13.62 17.44
CA SER A 281 -2.19 -13.26 18.87
C SER A 281 -3.20 -12.17 19.24
N LEU A 282 -3.85 -11.55 18.24
CA LEU A 282 -4.79 -10.47 18.48
C LEU A 282 -6.16 -11.01 18.91
N ASP A 283 -6.65 -10.47 20.02
CA ASP A 283 -8.02 -10.66 20.50
C ASP A 283 -8.73 -9.29 20.46
N ILE A 284 -9.21 -8.93 19.27
CA ILE A 284 -9.83 -7.62 18.99
C ILE A 284 -11.05 -7.80 18.08
N PRO A 285 -12.04 -6.90 18.14
CA PRO A 285 -13.11 -6.84 17.17
C PRO A 285 -12.56 -6.74 15.76
N ALA A 286 -13.05 -7.58 14.84
CA ALA A 286 -12.62 -7.55 13.46
C ALA A 286 -13.78 -7.82 12.50
N GLU A 287 -13.70 -7.26 11.29
CA GLU A 287 -14.56 -7.58 10.15
C GLU A 287 -13.72 -7.82 8.89
N ILE A 288 -14.27 -8.54 7.94
CA ILE A 288 -13.65 -8.83 6.65
C ILE A 288 -14.57 -8.34 5.55
N VAL A 289 -14.08 -7.47 4.66
CA VAL A 289 -14.77 -7.09 3.42
C VAL A 289 -13.93 -7.61 2.26
N TRP A 290 -14.54 -8.44 1.40
CA TRP A 290 -13.77 -9.18 0.41
C TRP A 290 -14.31 -9.03 -0.99
N GLY A 291 -13.46 -8.60 -1.92
CA GLY A 291 -13.75 -8.52 -3.35
C GLY A 291 -13.58 -9.89 -4.01
N MET A 292 -14.69 -10.51 -4.39
CA MET A 292 -14.72 -11.86 -4.95
C MET A 292 -14.28 -11.91 -6.42
N ARG A 293 -14.21 -10.74 -7.09
CA ARG A 293 -13.70 -10.63 -8.48
C ARG A 293 -12.22 -10.25 -8.54
N ASP A 294 -11.54 -10.16 -7.41
CA ASP A 294 -10.09 -9.90 -7.38
C ASP A 294 -9.33 -11.09 -8.01
N PRO A 295 -8.65 -10.90 -9.15
CA PRO A 295 -7.93 -11.99 -9.82
C PRO A 295 -6.66 -12.43 -9.09
N ILE A 296 -6.24 -11.66 -8.05
CA ILE A 296 -5.01 -11.91 -7.30
C ILE A 296 -5.31 -12.57 -5.95
N LEU A 297 -6.25 -12.02 -5.18
CA LEU A 297 -6.45 -12.37 -3.78
C LEU A 297 -7.83 -12.94 -3.43
N ALA A 298 -8.80 -13.01 -4.37
CA ALA A 298 -10.13 -13.54 -4.05
C ALA A 298 -10.07 -14.92 -3.37
N LEU A 299 -9.20 -15.80 -3.86
CA LEU A 299 -9.02 -17.15 -3.31
C LEU A 299 -8.35 -17.16 -1.90
N GLY A 300 -7.89 -16.02 -1.41
CA GLY A 300 -7.27 -15.87 -0.10
C GLY A 300 -8.26 -15.83 1.08
N LEU A 301 -9.56 -15.62 0.83
CA LEU A 301 -10.57 -15.47 1.88
C LEU A 301 -10.57 -16.60 2.92
N PRO A 302 -10.49 -17.91 2.57
CA PRO A 302 -10.39 -18.96 3.58
C PRO A 302 -9.14 -18.85 4.47
N GLY A 303 -8.06 -18.28 3.94
CA GLY A 303 -6.85 -17.97 4.70
C GLY A 303 -7.09 -16.85 5.71
N MET A 304 -7.75 -15.78 5.30
CA MET A 304 -8.08 -14.64 6.16
C MET A 304 -9.01 -15.05 7.31
N LYS A 305 -10.02 -15.86 7.03
CA LYS A 305 -10.94 -16.43 8.06
C LYS A 305 -10.23 -17.24 9.13
N ARG A 306 -9.05 -17.79 8.90
CA ARG A 306 -8.27 -18.48 9.95
C ARG A 306 -7.61 -17.52 10.92
N PHE A 307 -7.24 -16.31 10.47
CA PHE A 307 -6.69 -15.28 11.35
C PHE A 307 -7.78 -14.60 12.19
N PHE A 308 -8.98 -14.48 11.65
CA PHE A 308 -10.12 -13.84 12.31
C PHE A 308 -11.36 -14.76 12.20
N PRO A 309 -11.41 -15.88 12.96
CA PRO A 309 -12.44 -16.92 12.79
C PRO A 309 -13.86 -16.43 13.09
N ASP A 310 -14.00 -15.49 14.02
CA ASP A 310 -15.29 -14.95 14.47
C ASP A 310 -15.68 -13.65 13.74
N ALA A 311 -14.84 -13.15 12.84
CA ALA A 311 -15.12 -11.91 12.12
C ALA A 311 -16.26 -12.08 11.12
N PRO A 312 -17.27 -11.21 11.14
CA PRO A 312 -18.26 -11.11 10.06
C PRO A 312 -17.57 -10.88 8.72
N VAL A 313 -18.10 -11.52 7.67
CA VAL A 313 -17.56 -11.42 6.32
C VAL A 313 -18.59 -10.81 5.38
N THR A 314 -18.23 -9.72 4.72
CA THR A 314 -18.98 -9.12 3.64
C THR A 314 -18.31 -9.47 2.31
N GLU A 315 -18.87 -10.42 1.57
CA GLU A 315 -18.43 -10.77 0.22
C GLU A 315 -19.06 -9.79 -0.78
N THR A 316 -18.24 -9.18 -1.63
CA THR A 316 -18.67 -8.19 -2.61
C THR A 316 -18.27 -8.61 -4.03
N GLN A 317 -18.79 -7.90 -5.04
CA GLN A 317 -18.38 -8.09 -6.43
C GLN A 317 -17.18 -7.20 -6.82
N GLY A 318 -16.53 -6.55 -5.85
CA GLY A 318 -15.33 -5.75 -6.09
C GLY A 318 -14.14 -6.58 -6.57
N GLY A 319 -13.23 -5.93 -7.28
CA GLY A 319 -11.96 -6.47 -7.71
C GLY A 319 -10.85 -6.21 -6.69
N HIS A 320 -9.61 -6.07 -7.21
CA HIS A 320 -8.43 -5.92 -6.36
C HIS A 320 -8.39 -4.61 -5.57
N PHE A 321 -8.77 -3.49 -6.19
CA PHE A 321 -8.86 -2.17 -5.53
C PHE A 321 -10.31 -1.90 -5.12
N LEU A 322 -10.85 -2.75 -4.26
CA LEU A 322 -12.28 -2.75 -3.90
C LEU A 322 -12.74 -1.43 -3.25
N GLN A 323 -11.84 -0.61 -2.72
CA GLN A 323 -12.16 0.72 -2.20
C GLN A 323 -12.65 1.68 -3.28
N GLU A 324 -12.32 1.44 -4.54
CA GLU A 324 -12.86 2.20 -5.69
C GLU A 324 -14.29 1.78 -6.05
N GLU A 325 -14.69 0.56 -5.69
CA GLU A 325 -15.91 -0.07 -6.19
C GLU A 325 -16.99 -0.23 -5.11
N VAL A 326 -16.60 -0.51 -3.87
CA VAL A 326 -17.51 -0.83 -2.75
C VAL A 326 -17.15 -0.02 -1.48
N PRO A 327 -16.99 1.31 -1.59
CA PRO A 327 -16.58 2.15 -0.46
C PRO A 327 -17.59 2.14 0.68
N ALA A 328 -18.89 2.06 0.39
CA ALA A 328 -19.95 2.08 1.40
C ALA A 328 -19.90 0.83 2.30
N GLU A 329 -19.68 -0.36 1.74
CA GLU A 329 -19.55 -1.60 2.50
C GLU A 329 -18.34 -1.56 3.44
N ILE A 330 -17.23 -0.99 2.96
CA ILE A 330 -16.02 -0.80 3.77
C ILE A 330 -16.27 0.20 4.90
N ALA A 331 -16.91 1.33 4.61
CA ALA A 331 -17.25 2.35 5.61
C ALA A 331 -18.18 1.79 6.70
N VAL A 332 -19.18 1.02 6.32
CA VAL A 332 -20.11 0.35 7.26
C VAL A 332 -19.34 -0.62 8.17
N ALA A 333 -18.44 -1.43 7.63
CA ALA A 333 -17.61 -2.34 8.41
C ALA A 333 -16.70 -1.58 9.39
N LEU A 334 -16.05 -0.50 8.93
CA LEU A 334 -15.23 0.36 9.79
C LEU A 334 -16.02 0.97 10.94
N LEU A 335 -17.23 1.49 10.67
CA LEU A 335 -18.09 2.07 11.70
C LEU A 335 -18.51 1.04 12.74
N ARG A 336 -18.90 -0.18 12.31
CA ARG A 336 -19.27 -1.25 13.25
C ARG A 336 -18.12 -1.62 14.18
N VAL A 337 -16.90 -1.73 13.65
CA VAL A 337 -15.72 -2.02 14.47
C VAL A 337 -15.38 -0.86 15.40
N VAL A 338 -15.48 0.39 14.95
CA VAL A 338 -15.30 1.58 15.80
C VAL A 338 -16.32 1.57 16.93
N ASP A 339 -17.61 1.29 16.64
CA ASP A 339 -18.67 1.24 17.65
C ASP A 339 -18.43 0.13 18.69
N GLN A 340 -17.99 -1.06 18.28
CA GLN A 340 -17.65 -2.16 19.18
C GLN A 340 -16.47 -1.76 20.10
N VAL A 341 -15.43 -1.13 19.55
CA VAL A 341 -14.28 -0.65 20.33
C VAL A 341 -14.70 0.41 21.34
N GLN A 342 -15.57 1.34 20.97
CA GLN A 342 -16.06 2.39 21.87
C GLN A 342 -16.99 1.84 22.95
N ALA A 343 -17.86 0.88 22.62
CA ALA A 343 -18.75 0.24 23.60
C ALA A 343 -17.98 -0.51 24.67
N SER A 344 -16.94 -1.27 24.32
CA SER A 344 -16.13 -2.03 25.27
C SER A 344 -15.40 -1.15 26.33
N ARG A 345 -15.26 0.15 26.07
CA ARG A 345 -14.70 1.13 27.04
C ARG A 345 -15.73 1.59 28.05
N GLY A 346 -16.99 1.79 27.61
CA GLY A 346 -18.08 2.19 28.50
C GLY A 346 -18.33 1.17 29.59
N ASP A 347 -18.15 -0.11 29.30
CA ASP A 347 -18.34 -1.20 30.24
C ASP A 347 -17.15 -1.38 31.23
N SER A 348 -16.03 -0.70 30.97
CA SER A 348 -14.79 -0.81 31.78
C SER A 348 -14.59 0.36 32.76
N GLN A 349 -15.49 1.33 32.78
CA GLN A 349 -15.53 2.47 33.72
C GLN A 349 -16.66 2.29 34.74
#